data_767815c78963cbdb162b8c62eafdc729
#
_entry.id   767815c78963cbdb162b8c62eafdc729
#
_cell.length_a   1.000
_cell.length_b   1.000
_cell.length_c   1.000
_cell.angle_alpha   90.00
_cell.angle_beta   90.00
_cell.angle_gamma   90.00
#
_symmetry.space_group_name_H-M   'P 1'
#
loop_
_entity.id
_entity.type
_entity.pdbx_description
1 polymer ?
#
loop_
_entity_poly.entity_id
_entity_poly.type
_entity_poly.pdbx_seq_one_letter_code
_entity_poly.pdbx_strand_id
1 'polypeptide(L)'
;MQRIIELKHVGPKALVRNLLEELIGRLEEKLRPFASDATSVHVVFEVNGSHKLYRTSLTCHVPGHVVAAHEEDHDAGASIRAAFAEMERRLEKQKAIARHEHELRRSKRLSRSRILLGVSVCLVAAMTRVCAEDQPQLASPPSQKAIDAMRLLESDDAYQRELGFLRLEALREPSTVETIAKYLTSRNLETRAYSVRAVAAIQGAAAVPTLLRALASDKDSSVRRAALLGLEPLQQTDAAILPAFIKALRDPRTDVRITAVDIVSRIDSPLAREAIRTRNKRERRHDVRRVLGMAMKRLTL
;
A
#
# COMPACT_ATOMS: atom_id res chain seq x y z
N MET A 1 -22.79 -0.19 -15.45
CA MET A 1 -21.33 -0.37 -15.64
C MET A 1 -20.96 -0.06 -17.08
N GLN A 2 -19.90 0.72 -17.33
CA GLN A 2 -19.41 1.00 -18.68
C GLN A 2 -18.39 -0.09 -19.09
N ARG A 3 -18.52 -0.63 -20.32
CA ARG A 3 -17.64 -1.66 -20.88
C ARG A 3 -16.92 -1.09 -22.08
N ILE A 4 -15.58 -1.24 -22.14
CA ILE A 4 -14.76 -0.86 -23.28
C ILE A 4 -13.88 -2.06 -23.62
N ILE A 5 -13.99 -2.58 -24.85
CA ILE A 5 -13.21 -3.71 -25.34
C ILE A 5 -12.44 -3.26 -26.57
N GLU A 6 -11.12 -3.25 -26.49
CA GLU A 6 -10.22 -2.94 -27.60
C GLU A 6 -9.47 -4.19 -28.06
N LEU A 7 -9.61 -4.52 -29.35
CA LEU A 7 -8.91 -5.64 -29.99
C LEU A 7 -7.89 -5.09 -31.01
N LYS A 8 -6.59 -5.26 -30.72
CA LYS A 8 -5.50 -4.75 -31.56
C LYS A 8 -4.75 -5.89 -32.23
N HIS A 9 -4.61 -5.81 -33.57
CA HIS A 9 -3.83 -6.74 -34.38
C HIS A 9 -4.25 -8.23 -34.27
N VAL A 10 -5.52 -8.50 -34.01
CA VAL A 10 -6.04 -9.87 -33.78
C VAL A 10 -6.73 -10.41 -35.03
N GLY A 11 -6.47 -11.70 -35.37
CA GLY A 11 -7.15 -12.47 -36.42
C GLY A 11 -8.64 -12.71 -36.10
N PRO A 12 -9.21 -13.92 -36.18
CA PRO A 12 -10.66 -14.14 -36.09
C PRO A 12 -11.22 -13.57 -34.75
N LYS A 13 -11.80 -12.37 -34.86
CA LYS A 13 -12.23 -11.53 -33.74
C LYS A 13 -13.43 -12.12 -32.97
N ALA A 14 -14.23 -13.01 -33.59
CA ALA A 14 -15.48 -13.49 -33.00
C ALA A 14 -15.26 -14.38 -31.78
N LEU A 15 -14.35 -15.36 -31.83
CA LEU A 15 -14.08 -16.27 -30.72
C LEU A 15 -13.49 -15.56 -29.51
N VAL A 16 -12.52 -14.66 -29.75
CA VAL A 16 -11.90 -13.85 -28.69
C VAL A 16 -12.93 -12.94 -28.05
N ARG A 17 -13.80 -12.30 -28.85
CA ARG A 17 -14.85 -11.41 -28.36
C ARG A 17 -15.85 -12.18 -27.49
N ASN A 18 -16.33 -13.34 -27.91
CA ASN A 18 -17.28 -14.15 -27.15
C ASN A 18 -16.70 -14.57 -25.79
N LEU A 19 -15.43 -15.00 -25.76
CA LEU A 19 -14.75 -15.34 -24.50
C LEU A 19 -14.61 -14.12 -23.58
N LEU A 20 -14.25 -12.96 -24.12
CA LEU A 20 -14.16 -11.72 -23.33
C LEU A 20 -15.53 -11.31 -22.79
N GLU A 21 -16.60 -11.36 -23.57
CA GLU A 21 -17.96 -11.02 -23.14
C GLU A 21 -18.45 -11.96 -22.04
N GLU A 22 -18.19 -13.27 -22.15
CA GLU A 22 -18.50 -14.25 -21.09
C GLU A 22 -17.79 -13.93 -19.79
N LEU A 23 -16.48 -13.69 -19.84
CA LEU A 23 -15.68 -13.41 -18.63
C LEU A 23 -16.00 -12.04 -18.03
N ILE A 24 -16.31 -11.03 -18.86
CA ILE A 24 -16.81 -9.74 -18.38
C ILE A 24 -18.14 -9.93 -17.65
N GLY A 25 -19.06 -10.74 -18.17
CA GLY A 25 -20.33 -11.05 -17.51
C GLY A 25 -20.12 -11.66 -16.11
N ARG A 26 -19.18 -12.59 -15.94
CA ARG A 26 -18.81 -13.16 -14.63
C ARG A 26 -18.21 -12.10 -13.70
N LEU A 27 -17.36 -11.23 -14.23
CA LEU A 27 -16.74 -10.15 -13.45
C LEU A 27 -17.80 -9.13 -12.98
N GLU A 28 -18.81 -8.83 -13.82
CA GLU A 28 -19.92 -7.96 -13.44
C GLU A 28 -20.74 -8.48 -12.26
N GLU A 29 -20.97 -9.79 -12.20
CA GLU A 29 -21.66 -10.38 -11.04
C GLU A 29 -20.89 -10.13 -9.74
N LYS A 30 -19.57 -10.22 -9.81
CA LYS A 30 -18.69 -9.91 -8.66
C LYS A 30 -18.63 -8.41 -8.34
N LEU A 31 -18.90 -7.55 -9.31
CA LEU A 31 -18.90 -6.10 -9.15
C LEU A 31 -20.27 -5.53 -8.72
N ARG A 32 -21.34 -6.33 -8.72
CA ARG A 32 -22.70 -5.90 -8.28
C ARG A 32 -22.76 -5.16 -6.93
N PRO A 33 -21.92 -5.48 -5.92
CA PRO A 33 -21.93 -4.73 -4.66
C PRO A 33 -21.45 -3.27 -4.78
N PHE A 34 -20.83 -2.90 -5.90
CA PHE A 34 -20.39 -1.53 -6.16
C PHE A 34 -21.43 -0.77 -6.99
N ALA A 35 -21.53 0.55 -6.78
CA ALA A 35 -22.49 1.37 -7.54
C ALA A 35 -22.24 1.25 -9.06
N SER A 36 -23.26 0.90 -9.83
CA SER A 36 -23.14 0.59 -11.27
C SER A 36 -22.64 1.77 -12.11
N ASP A 37 -22.97 3.00 -11.72
CA ASP A 37 -22.66 4.22 -12.45
C ASP A 37 -21.19 4.66 -12.27
N ALA A 38 -20.56 4.22 -11.18
CA ALA A 38 -19.18 4.55 -10.87
C ALA A 38 -18.19 3.41 -11.22
N THR A 39 -18.67 2.37 -11.93
CA THR A 39 -17.85 1.20 -12.26
C THR A 39 -17.65 1.10 -13.77
N SER A 40 -16.40 0.98 -14.22
CA SER A 40 -16.07 0.70 -15.62
C SER A 40 -15.00 -0.38 -15.75
N VAL A 41 -15.12 -1.19 -16.80
CA VAL A 41 -14.13 -2.20 -17.16
C VAL A 41 -13.61 -1.93 -18.56
N HIS A 42 -12.31 -1.77 -18.67
CA HIS A 42 -11.59 -1.58 -19.92
C HIS A 42 -10.69 -2.79 -20.16
N VAL A 43 -10.88 -3.46 -21.29
CA VAL A 43 -10.10 -4.62 -21.71
C VAL A 43 -9.38 -4.29 -23.00
N VAL A 44 -8.07 -4.43 -23.01
CA VAL A 44 -7.22 -4.32 -24.20
C VAL A 44 -6.61 -5.70 -24.46
N PHE A 45 -6.88 -6.25 -25.62
CA PHE A 45 -6.28 -7.49 -26.09
C PHE A 45 -5.47 -7.21 -27.36
N GLU A 46 -4.18 -7.52 -27.31
CA GLU A 46 -3.25 -7.24 -28.40
C GLU A 46 -2.34 -8.44 -28.69
N VAL A 47 -1.87 -8.53 -29.96
CA VAL A 47 -0.88 -9.52 -30.38
C VAL A 47 0.42 -8.81 -30.68
N ASN A 48 1.50 -9.24 -30.05
CA ASN A 48 2.85 -8.77 -30.37
C ASN A 48 3.36 -9.54 -31.60
N GLY A 49 3.52 -8.82 -32.73
CA GLY A 49 3.74 -9.39 -34.06
C GLY A 49 5.02 -10.20 -34.25
N SER A 50 6.07 -9.97 -33.43
CA SER A 50 7.38 -10.63 -33.60
C SER A 50 7.44 -12.03 -32.95
N HIS A 51 6.63 -12.33 -31.94
CA HIS A 51 6.74 -13.57 -31.16
C HIS A 51 5.41 -14.33 -30.99
N LYS A 52 4.33 -13.92 -31.66
CA LYS A 52 2.96 -14.46 -31.47
C LYS A 52 2.57 -14.56 -29.99
N LEU A 53 2.95 -13.57 -29.20
CA LEU A 53 2.55 -13.42 -27.81
C LEU A 53 1.26 -12.62 -27.75
N TYR A 54 0.27 -13.15 -27.05
CA TYR A 54 -1.00 -12.51 -26.80
C TYR A 54 -0.95 -11.81 -25.45
N ARG A 55 -1.20 -10.52 -25.45
CA ARG A 55 -1.26 -9.73 -24.22
C ARG A 55 -2.69 -9.32 -23.92
N THR A 56 -3.16 -9.60 -22.72
CA THR A 56 -4.44 -9.15 -22.20
C THR A 56 -4.21 -8.18 -21.06
N SER A 57 -4.70 -6.96 -21.19
CA SER A 57 -4.64 -5.94 -20.14
C SER A 57 -6.06 -5.57 -19.73
N LEU A 58 -6.37 -5.69 -18.44
CA LEU A 58 -7.64 -5.29 -17.86
C LEU A 58 -7.44 -4.13 -16.90
N THR A 59 -8.32 -3.13 -17.00
CA THR A 59 -8.40 -2.05 -16.01
C THR A 59 -9.83 -1.94 -15.54
N CYS A 60 -10.05 -2.08 -14.24
CA CYS A 60 -11.36 -1.97 -13.60
C CYS A 60 -11.35 -0.74 -12.67
N HIS A 61 -12.23 0.22 -12.96
CA HIS A 61 -12.48 1.35 -12.07
C HIS A 61 -13.64 0.98 -11.14
N VAL A 62 -13.39 1.05 -9.85
CA VAL A 62 -14.40 0.90 -8.79
C VAL A 62 -14.36 2.13 -7.90
N PRO A 63 -15.44 2.48 -7.17
CA PRO A 63 -15.45 3.66 -6.32
C PRO A 63 -14.25 3.71 -5.36
N GLY A 64 -13.41 4.75 -5.53
CA GLY A 64 -12.22 4.97 -4.70
C GLY A 64 -10.95 4.20 -5.11
N HIS A 65 -11.01 3.29 -6.10
CA HIS A 65 -9.85 2.47 -6.51
C HIS A 65 -9.83 2.18 -8.01
N VAL A 66 -8.62 1.99 -8.53
CA VAL A 66 -8.40 1.44 -9.88
C VAL A 66 -7.60 0.15 -9.72
N VAL A 67 -8.14 -0.94 -10.26
CA VAL A 67 -7.50 -2.25 -10.26
C VAL A 67 -7.08 -2.57 -11.68
N ALA A 68 -5.83 -2.94 -11.90
CA ALA A 68 -5.33 -3.33 -13.21
C ALA A 68 -4.66 -4.72 -13.11
N ALA A 69 -4.86 -5.54 -14.15
CA ALA A 69 -4.19 -6.82 -14.34
C ALA A 69 -3.71 -6.91 -15.78
N HIS A 70 -2.57 -7.56 -16.02
CA HIS A 70 -2.07 -7.84 -17.36
C HIS A 70 -1.36 -9.19 -17.34
N GLU A 71 -1.57 -9.95 -18.41
CA GLU A 71 -0.96 -11.28 -18.60
C GLU A 71 -0.58 -11.47 -20.07
N GLU A 72 0.50 -12.19 -20.28
CA GLU A 72 1.01 -12.54 -21.62
C GLU A 72 1.14 -14.05 -21.73
N ASP A 73 0.67 -14.62 -22.86
CA ASP A 73 0.79 -16.05 -23.14
C ASP A 73 0.90 -16.30 -24.66
N HIS A 74 1.41 -17.46 -25.04
CA HIS A 74 1.43 -17.93 -26.43
C HIS A 74 0.05 -18.41 -26.92
N ASP A 75 -0.89 -18.68 -26.01
CA ASP A 75 -2.29 -18.97 -26.30
C ASP A 75 -3.19 -17.80 -25.94
N ALA A 76 -4.01 -17.36 -26.90
CA ALA A 76 -4.93 -16.25 -26.75
C ALA A 76 -5.94 -16.49 -25.60
N GLY A 77 -6.49 -17.69 -25.51
CA GLY A 77 -7.44 -18.05 -24.47
C GLY A 77 -6.80 -18.16 -23.09
N ALA A 78 -5.55 -18.62 -22.99
CA ALA A 78 -4.81 -18.69 -21.74
C ALA A 78 -4.50 -17.30 -21.21
N SER A 79 -3.97 -16.38 -22.03
CA SER A 79 -3.71 -14.99 -21.66
C SER A 79 -4.97 -14.29 -21.13
N ILE A 80 -6.11 -14.46 -21.81
CA ILE A 80 -7.39 -13.87 -21.39
C ILE A 80 -7.83 -14.44 -20.05
N ARG A 81 -7.88 -15.77 -19.90
CA ARG A 81 -8.32 -16.42 -18.65
C ARG A 81 -7.42 -16.06 -17.47
N ALA A 82 -6.10 -16.05 -17.67
CA ALA A 82 -5.14 -15.67 -16.62
C ALA A 82 -5.34 -14.22 -16.17
N ALA A 83 -5.49 -13.27 -17.10
CA ALA A 83 -5.71 -11.86 -16.77
C ALA A 83 -7.02 -11.64 -16.00
N PHE A 84 -8.11 -12.33 -16.37
CA PHE A 84 -9.37 -12.26 -15.63
C PHE A 84 -9.27 -12.91 -14.24
N ALA A 85 -8.59 -14.05 -14.10
CA ALA A 85 -8.36 -14.68 -12.80
C ALA A 85 -7.55 -13.79 -11.86
N GLU A 86 -6.49 -13.13 -12.37
CA GLU A 86 -5.71 -12.17 -11.60
C GLU A 86 -6.53 -10.93 -11.23
N MET A 87 -7.37 -10.42 -12.13
CA MET A 87 -8.29 -9.33 -11.83
C MET A 87 -9.26 -9.69 -10.71
N GLU A 88 -9.88 -10.88 -10.77
CA GLU A 88 -10.79 -11.36 -9.74
C GLU A 88 -10.10 -11.48 -8.38
N ARG A 89 -8.89 -12.03 -8.35
CA ARG A 89 -8.07 -12.15 -7.13
C ARG A 89 -7.79 -10.77 -6.51
N ARG A 90 -7.43 -9.79 -7.34
CA ARG A 90 -7.17 -8.42 -6.89
C ARG A 90 -8.42 -7.72 -6.38
N LEU A 91 -9.57 -7.92 -7.03
CA LEU A 91 -10.84 -7.38 -6.57
C LEU A 91 -11.31 -7.98 -5.25
N GLU A 92 -11.14 -9.29 -5.03
CA GLU A 92 -11.46 -9.94 -3.74
C GLU A 92 -10.55 -9.39 -2.62
N LYS A 93 -9.26 -9.17 -2.91
CA LYS A 93 -8.34 -8.53 -1.98
C LYS A 93 -8.81 -7.11 -1.61
N GLN A 94 -9.24 -6.32 -2.58
CA GLN A 94 -9.77 -4.97 -2.35
C GLN A 94 -11.07 -4.98 -1.53
N LYS A 95 -11.99 -5.92 -1.79
CA LYS A 95 -13.21 -6.08 -0.99
C LYS A 95 -12.89 -6.44 0.45
N ALA A 96 -11.91 -7.32 0.69
CA ALA A 96 -11.49 -7.69 2.04
C ALA A 96 -10.95 -6.49 2.82
N ILE A 97 -10.14 -5.64 2.17
CA ILE A 97 -9.61 -4.39 2.73
C ILE A 97 -10.75 -3.42 3.04
N ALA A 98 -11.68 -3.20 2.10
CA ALA A 98 -12.79 -2.28 2.27
C ALA A 98 -13.76 -2.71 3.38
N ARG A 99 -14.05 -4.02 3.52
CA ARG A 99 -14.85 -4.57 4.63
C ARG A 99 -14.17 -4.30 5.97
N HIS A 100 -12.88 -4.48 6.03
CA HIS A 100 -12.11 -4.27 7.25
C HIS A 100 -12.05 -2.78 7.66
N GLU A 101 -11.89 -1.86 6.70
CA GLU A 101 -11.98 -0.42 6.95
C GLU A 101 -13.37 -0.01 7.45
N HIS A 102 -14.44 -0.60 6.92
CA HIS A 102 -15.81 -0.34 7.37
C HIS A 102 -16.04 -0.82 8.82
N GLU A 103 -15.53 -1.99 9.18
CA GLU A 103 -15.58 -2.50 10.56
C GLU A 103 -14.81 -1.62 11.53
N LEU A 104 -13.62 -1.14 11.14
CA LEU A 104 -12.82 -0.20 11.94
C LEU A 104 -13.51 1.15 12.13
N ARG A 105 -14.18 1.68 11.09
CA ARG A 105 -14.97 2.92 11.19
C ARG A 105 -16.19 2.74 12.11
N ARG A 106 -16.82 1.57 12.07
CA ARG A 106 -17.96 1.23 12.94
C ARG A 106 -17.52 1.13 14.41
N SER A 107 -16.39 0.50 14.69
CA SER A 107 -15.83 0.40 16.05
C SER A 107 -15.43 1.78 16.62
N LYS A 108 -14.84 2.66 15.79
CA LYS A 108 -14.51 4.05 16.18
C LYS A 108 -15.76 4.90 16.47
N ARG A 109 -16.88 4.71 15.76
CA ARG A 109 -18.14 5.39 16.08
C ARG A 109 -18.72 4.94 17.42
N LEU A 110 -18.69 3.63 17.70
CA LEU A 110 -19.17 3.09 18.98
C LEU A 110 -18.28 3.52 20.15
N SER A 111 -16.97 3.65 19.94
CA SER A 111 -16.02 4.18 20.96
C SER A 111 -16.28 5.67 21.25
N ARG A 112 -16.54 6.50 20.23
CA ARG A 112 -16.86 7.93 20.45
C ARG A 112 -18.15 8.14 21.21
N SER A 113 -19.19 7.31 21.03
CA SER A 113 -20.43 7.41 21.79
C SER A 113 -20.27 7.05 23.25
N ARG A 114 -19.31 6.16 23.59
CA ARG A 114 -19.00 5.81 25.00
C ARG A 114 -18.13 6.87 25.71
N ILE A 115 -17.32 7.62 24.97
CA ILE A 115 -16.47 8.69 25.54
C ILE A 115 -17.31 9.90 25.98
N LEU A 116 -18.42 10.22 25.31
CA LEU A 116 -19.31 11.33 25.66
C LEU A 116 -20.10 11.10 26.97
N LEU A 117 -20.29 9.84 27.40
CA LEU A 117 -20.94 9.51 28.67
C LEU A 117 -19.98 9.41 29.85
N GLY A 118 -18.67 9.31 29.60
CA GLY A 118 -17.63 9.17 30.63
C GLY A 118 -17.04 10.48 31.16
N VAL A 119 -17.21 11.60 30.45
CA VAL A 119 -16.55 12.89 30.74
C VAL A 119 -17.18 13.60 31.96
N SER A 120 -18.39 13.24 32.37
CA SER A 120 -19.09 13.92 33.49
C SER A 120 -18.71 13.39 34.87
N VAL A 121 -17.95 12.29 35.01
CA VAL A 121 -17.60 11.68 36.29
C VAL A 121 -16.13 11.89 36.69
N CYS A 122 -15.25 12.32 35.78
CA CYS A 122 -13.80 12.39 36.00
C CYS A 122 -13.27 13.75 36.46
N LEU A 123 -14.12 14.79 36.67
CA LEU A 123 -13.64 16.11 37.05
C LEU A 123 -13.34 16.27 38.54
N VAL A 124 -13.64 15.30 39.40
CA VAL A 124 -13.40 15.37 40.85
C VAL A 124 -12.15 14.63 41.32
N ALA A 125 -11.54 13.79 40.46
CA ALA A 125 -10.38 12.94 40.78
C ALA A 125 -9.02 13.53 40.32
N ALA A 126 -8.97 14.74 39.76
CA ALA A 126 -7.77 15.26 39.08
C ALA A 126 -6.83 16.08 40.03
N MET A 127 -7.05 16.12 41.35
CA MET A 127 -6.20 16.92 42.24
C MET A 127 -5.19 16.13 43.10
N THR A 128 -5.04 14.83 42.92
CA THR A 128 -4.06 14.07 43.73
C THR A 128 -3.27 13.06 42.89
N ARG A 129 -2.50 13.52 41.89
CA ARG A 129 -1.41 12.73 41.31
C ARG A 129 -0.34 13.61 40.67
N VAL A 130 0.40 14.27 41.53
CA VAL A 130 1.79 14.61 41.21
C VAL A 130 2.64 13.53 41.86
N CYS A 131 3.58 12.98 41.13
CA CYS A 131 4.51 11.89 41.48
C CYS A 131 3.94 10.45 41.31
N ALA A 132 4.01 9.95 40.12
CA ALA A 132 4.17 8.52 39.88
C ALA A 132 5.22 8.35 38.80
N GLU A 133 6.32 7.73 39.18
CA GLU A 133 7.48 7.37 38.40
C GLU A 133 7.08 6.57 37.16
N ASP A 134 7.91 6.72 36.13
CA ASP A 134 7.94 6.03 34.84
C ASP A 134 8.07 4.50 35.05
N GLN A 135 6.97 3.83 35.32
CA GLN A 135 6.95 2.37 35.29
C GLN A 135 6.72 1.92 33.83
N PRO A 136 7.55 1.04 33.28
CA PRO A 136 7.30 0.45 31.97
C PRO A 136 5.95 -0.24 32.02
N GLN A 137 4.97 0.29 31.26
CA GLN A 137 3.67 -0.32 31.12
C GLN A 137 3.88 -1.76 30.61
N LEU A 138 3.64 -2.74 31.45
CA LEU A 138 3.54 -4.15 31.05
C LEU A 138 2.52 -4.20 29.91
N ALA A 139 3.00 -4.49 28.71
CA ALA A 139 2.18 -4.56 27.51
C ALA A 139 1.03 -5.55 27.76
N SER A 140 -0.19 -5.10 27.61
CA SER A 140 -1.36 -5.97 27.70
C SER A 140 -1.18 -7.17 26.76
N PRO A 141 -1.59 -8.37 27.14
CA PRO A 141 -1.47 -9.54 26.27
C PRO A 141 -2.19 -9.27 24.93
N PRO A 142 -1.70 -9.84 23.81
CA PRO A 142 -2.32 -9.64 22.51
C PRO A 142 -3.76 -10.16 22.51
N SER A 143 -4.64 -9.43 21.83
CA SER A 143 -6.03 -9.87 21.64
C SER A 143 -6.11 -11.17 20.82
N GLN A 144 -7.23 -11.90 20.94
CA GLN A 144 -7.43 -13.10 20.12
C GLN A 144 -7.28 -12.83 18.62
N LYS A 145 -7.73 -11.66 18.15
CA LYS A 145 -7.57 -11.24 16.75
C LYS A 145 -6.11 -11.05 16.36
N ALA A 146 -5.30 -10.52 17.26
CA ALA A 146 -3.87 -10.38 17.06
C ALA A 146 -3.16 -11.74 17.04
N ILE A 147 -3.54 -12.66 17.93
CA ILE A 147 -3.03 -14.03 17.95
C ILE A 147 -3.35 -14.75 16.62
N ASP A 148 -4.59 -14.65 16.15
CA ASP A 148 -5.00 -15.25 14.88
C ASP A 148 -4.24 -14.64 13.70
N ALA A 149 -3.99 -13.33 13.72
CA ALA A 149 -3.20 -12.64 12.70
C ALA A 149 -1.72 -13.05 12.75
N MET A 150 -1.14 -13.23 13.94
CA MET A 150 0.25 -13.72 14.11
C MET A 150 0.43 -15.14 13.57
N ARG A 151 -0.56 -16.03 13.76
CA ARG A 151 -0.52 -17.39 13.18
C ARG A 151 -0.43 -17.38 11.65
N LEU A 152 -1.07 -16.40 10.99
CA LEU A 152 -0.98 -16.27 9.53
C LEU A 152 0.44 -15.94 9.05
N LEU A 153 1.28 -15.32 9.90
CA LEU A 153 2.66 -15.01 9.53
C LEU A 153 3.53 -16.27 9.38
N GLU A 154 3.14 -17.37 10.03
CA GLU A 154 3.85 -18.65 9.99
C GLU A 154 3.45 -19.51 8.78
N SER A 155 2.45 -19.10 8.01
CA SER A 155 1.98 -19.84 6.83
C SER A 155 3.03 -19.88 5.72
N ASP A 156 3.15 -20.99 5.02
CA ASP A 156 3.95 -21.13 3.80
C ASP A 156 3.36 -20.33 2.62
N ASP A 157 2.04 -20.05 2.66
CA ASP A 157 1.37 -19.24 1.65
C ASP A 157 1.70 -17.75 1.81
N ALA A 158 2.26 -17.15 0.76
CA ALA A 158 2.62 -15.73 0.74
C ALA A 158 1.41 -14.81 0.96
N TYR A 159 0.24 -15.18 0.44
CA TYR A 159 -0.99 -14.43 0.62
C TYR A 159 -1.46 -14.44 2.09
N GLN A 160 -1.40 -15.57 2.75
CA GLN A 160 -1.76 -15.67 4.17
C GLN A 160 -0.82 -14.83 5.04
N ARG A 161 0.50 -14.87 4.76
CA ARG A 161 1.46 -14.02 5.47
C ARG A 161 1.17 -12.53 5.26
N GLU A 162 0.90 -12.10 4.02
CA GLU A 162 0.50 -10.72 3.73
C GLU A 162 -0.73 -10.31 4.53
N LEU A 163 -1.77 -11.16 4.52
CA LEU A 163 -3.01 -10.93 5.27
C LEU A 163 -2.75 -10.80 6.77
N GLY A 164 -1.84 -11.61 7.33
CA GLY A 164 -1.39 -11.52 8.72
C GLY A 164 -0.82 -10.13 9.03
N PHE A 165 0.15 -9.64 8.24
CA PHE A 165 0.73 -8.31 8.42
C PHE A 165 -0.32 -7.20 8.30
N LEU A 166 -1.21 -7.26 7.30
CA LEU A 166 -2.27 -6.27 7.11
C LEU A 166 -3.23 -6.21 8.31
N ARG A 167 -3.58 -7.36 8.89
CA ARG A 167 -4.41 -7.42 10.10
C ARG A 167 -3.70 -6.82 11.31
N LEU A 168 -2.42 -7.13 11.51
CA LEU A 168 -1.62 -6.57 12.61
C LEU A 168 -1.42 -5.06 12.45
N GLU A 169 -1.16 -4.58 11.23
CA GLU A 169 -1.09 -3.15 10.90
C GLU A 169 -2.39 -2.41 11.25
N ALA A 170 -3.54 -3.06 11.01
CA ALA A 170 -4.85 -2.49 11.31
C ALA A 170 -5.20 -2.51 12.79
N LEU A 171 -4.82 -3.56 13.53
CA LEU A 171 -5.07 -3.70 14.97
C LEU A 171 -4.23 -2.74 15.80
N ARG A 172 -3.00 -2.44 15.36
CA ARG A 172 -2.05 -1.53 16.03
C ARG A 172 -1.79 -1.88 17.49
N GLU A 173 -1.72 -3.16 17.81
CA GLU A 173 -1.47 -3.63 19.18
C GLU A 173 0.04 -3.68 19.47
N PRO A 174 0.56 -2.90 20.46
CA PRO A 174 1.99 -2.86 20.77
C PRO A 174 2.58 -4.22 21.15
N SER A 175 1.79 -5.09 21.76
CA SER A 175 2.19 -6.45 22.16
C SER A 175 2.61 -7.36 20.99
N THR A 176 2.26 -7.01 19.74
CA THR A 176 2.59 -7.79 18.55
C THR A 176 3.93 -7.40 17.92
N VAL A 177 4.51 -6.28 18.34
CA VAL A 177 5.72 -5.70 17.73
C VAL A 177 6.90 -6.65 17.78
N GLU A 178 7.12 -7.33 18.91
CA GLU A 178 8.23 -8.28 19.06
C GLU A 178 8.15 -9.43 18.05
N THR A 179 6.94 -9.95 17.84
CA THR A 179 6.71 -10.99 16.82
C THR A 179 6.97 -10.48 15.41
N ILE A 180 6.48 -9.28 15.08
CA ILE A 180 6.67 -8.67 13.75
C ILE A 180 8.15 -8.35 13.51
N ALA A 181 8.88 -7.89 14.53
CA ALA A 181 10.29 -7.51 14.43
C ALA A 181 11.20 -8.67 13.96
N LYS A 182 10.85 -9.92 14.26
CA LYS A 182 11.57 -11.12 13.79
C LYS A 182 11.59 -11.20 12.25
N TYR A 183 10.58 -10.65 11.58
CA TYR A 183 10.47 -10.68 10.13
C TYR A 183 11.20 -9.52 9.42
N LEU A 184 11.72 -8.52 10.15
CA LEU A 184 12.54 -7.45 9.57
C LEU A 184 13.84 -7.96 8.93
N THR A 185 14.30 -9.14 9.33
CA THR A 185 15.51 -9.79 8.79
C THR A 185 15.20 -11.00 7.90
N SER A 186 13.93 -11.21 7.53
CA SER A 186 13.50 -12.33 6.68
C SER A 186 14.27 -12.35 5.35
N ARG A 187 14.55 -13.54 4.84
CA ARG A 187 15.12 -13.72 3.50
C ARG A 187 14.16 -13.27 2.40
N ASN A 188 12.85 -13.41 2.62
CA ASN A 188 11.82 -12.97 1.69
C ASN A 188 11.65 -11.45 1.76
N LEU A 189 11.81 -10.77 0.62
CA LEU A 189 11.74 -9.30 0.51
C LEU A 189 10.35 -8.75 0.84
N GLU A 190 9.30 -9.45 0.42
CA GLU A 190 7.92 -9.01 0.65
C GLU A 190 7.58 -9.06 2.14
N THR A 191 7.97 -10.16 2.80
CA THR A 191 7.84 -10.31 4.25
C THR A 191 8.57 -9.19 5.01
N ARG A 192 9.82 -8.82 4.58
CA ARG A 192 10.51 -7.67 5.18
C ARG A 192 9.76 -6.35 4.96
N ALA A 193 9.26 -6.11 3.74
CA ALA A 193 8.54 -4.87 3.43
C ALA A 193 7.23 -4.74 4.24
N TYR A 194 6.48 -5.83 4.39
CA TYR A 194 5.28 -5.86 5.23
C TYR A 194 5.60 -5.66 6.71
N SER A 195 6.67 -6.29 7.23
CA SER A 195 7.06 -6.10 8.62
C SER A 195 7.48 -4.65 8.91
N VAL A 196 8.20 -3.98 8.01
CA VAL A 196 8.55 -2.56 8.11
C VAL A 196 7.30 -1.68 8.19
N ARG A 197 6.29 -1.94 7.34
CA ARG A 197 5.01 -1.21 7.35
C ARG A 197 4.23 -1.43 8.64
N ALA A 198 4.13 -2.67 9.09
CA ALA A 198 3.42 -3.01 10.32
C ALA A 198 4.08 -2.38 11.55
N VAL A 199 5.41 -2.42 11.66
CA VAL A 199 6.17 -1.75 12.72
C VAL A 199 5.90 -0.24 12.71
N ALA A 200 5.94 0.40 11.53
CA ALA A 200 5.63 1.83 11.39
C ALA A 200 4.22 2.18 11.90
N ALA A 201 3.23 1.37 11.52
CA ALA A 201 1.83 1.61 11.88
C ALA A 201 1.54 1.40 13.38
N ILE A 202 2.25 0.45 14.02
CA ILE A 202 2.00 0.07 15.42
C ILE A 202 2.78 0.98 16.36
N GLN A 203 4.08 1.19 16.11
CA GLN A 203 4.96 1.94 17.03
C GLN A 203 4.94 3.46 16.81
N GLY A 204 4.46 3.95 15.65
CA GLY A 204 4.49 5.37 15.34
C GLY A 204 5.91 5.97 15.47
N ALA A 205 6.07 7.02 16.26
CA ALA A 205 7.36 7.70 16.43
C ALA A 205 8.48 6.78 16.96
N ALA A 206 8.16 5.79 17.78
CA ALA A 206 9.15 4.82 18.28
C ALA A 206 9.74 3.93 17.19
N ALA A 207 9.07 3.81 16.03
CA ALA A 207 9.57 3.05 14.86
C ALA A 207 10.70 3.79 14.11
N VAL A 208 10.87 5.11 14.28
CA VAL A 208 11.78 5.95 13.48
C VAL A 208 13.18 5.35 13.34
N PRO A 209 13.89 4.92 14.40
CA PRO A 209 15.22 4.34 14.26
C PRO A 209 15.26 3.07 13.38
N THR A 210 14.23 2.23 13.50
CA THR A 210 14.10 1.00 12.71
C THR A 210 13.84 1.31 11.23
N LEU A 211 12.97 2.28 10.96
CA LEU A 211 12.63 2.70 9.59
C LEU A 211 13.81 3.40 8.92
N LEU A 212 14.54 4.27 9.62
CA LEU A 212 15.75 4.91 9.10
C LEU A 212 16.82 3.88 8.75
N ARG A 213 17.00 2.84 9.57
CA ARG A 213 17.91 1.74 9.30
C ARG A 213 17.48 0.96 8.06
N ALA A 214 16.20 0.59 7.94
CA ALA A 214 15.67 -0.12 6.78
C ALA A 214 15.85 0.71 5.49
N LEU A 215 15.56 2.01 5.54
CA LEU A 215 15.77 2.93 4.41
C LEU A 215 17.24 3.03 4.00
N ALA A 216 18.14 3.08 4.95
CA ALA A 216 19.58 3.29 4.69
C ALA A 216 20.31 2.04 4.20
N SER A 217 19.92 0.84 4.64
CA SER A 217 20.74 -0.36 4.53
C SER A 217 20.05 -1.59 3.94
N ASP A 218 18.72 -1.61 3.75
CA ASP A 218 18.11 -2.79 3.12
C ASP A 218 18.53 -2.87 1.64
N LYS A 219 18.91 -4.09 1.23
CA LYS A 219 19.32 -4.37 -0.15
C LYS A 219 18.22 -4.21 -1.17
N ASP A 220 16.97 -4.39 -0.75
CA ASP A 220 15.81 -4.40 -1.63
C ASP A 220 15.10 -3.03 -1.66
N SER A 221 14.76 -2.56 -2.86
CA SER A 221 14.12 -1.26 -3.05
C SER A 221 12.68 -1.23 -2.50
N SER A 222 11.97 -2.36 -2.51
CA SER A 222 10.61 -2.43 -1.98
C SER A 222 10.59 -2.19 -0.47
N VAL A 223 11.59 -2.72 0.26
CA VAL A 223 11.74 -2.49 1.70
C VAL A 223 12.12 -1.04 1.98
N ARG A 224 13.10 -0.48 1.23
CA ARG A 224 13.46 0.94 1.38
C ARG A 224 12.29 1.87 1.09
N ARG A 225 11.46 1.54 0.07
CA ARG A 225 10.25 2.28 -0.25
C ARG A 225 9.19 2.16 0.86
N ALA A 226 9.02 0.97 1.43
CA ALA A 226 8.12 0.77 2.58
C ALA A 226 8.54 1.63 3.78
N ALA A 227 9.86 1.73 4.03
CA ALA A 227 10.40 2.58 5.09
C ALA A 227 10.16 4.07 4.82
N LEU A 228 10.31 4.56 3.57
CA LEU A 228 9.96 5.94 3.19
C LEU A 228 8.51 6.26 3.51
N LEU A 229 7.58 5.39 3.08
CA LEU A 229 6.15 5.56 3.31
C LEU A 229 5.78 5.48 4.80
N GLY A 230 6.48 4.64 5.58
CA GLY A 230 6.30 4.56 7.03
C GLY A 230 6.82 5.80 7.77
N LEU A 231 7.89 6.44 7.28
CA LEU A 231 8.44 7.66 7.85
C LEU A 231 7.66 8.92 7.48
N GLU A 232 6.93 8.92 6.36
CA GLU A 232 6.22 10.09 5.86
C GLU A 232 5.28 10.74 6.90
N PRO A 233 4.37 10.00 7.57
CA PRO A 233 3.50 10.60 8.59
C PRO A 233 4.24 11.04 9.85
N LEU A 234 5.50 10.62 10.02
CA LEU A 234 6.34 10.90 11.18
C LEU A 234 7.35 12.04 10.94
N GLN A 235 7.29 12.70 9.80
CA GLN A 235 8.31 13.66 9.35
C GLN A 235 8.60 14.80 10.34
N GLN A 236 7.66 15.14 11.22
CA GLN A 236 7.81 16.21 12.22
C GLN A 236 8.22 15.67 13.59
N THR A 237 8.32 14.38 13.78
CA THR A 237 8.63 13.77 15.08
C THR A 237 10.13 13.65 15.34
N ASP A 238 10.95 13.65 14.26
CA ASP A 238 12.40 13.50 14.37
C ASP A 238 13.13 14.26 13.25
N ALA A 239 14.10 15.08 13.65
CA ALA A 239 14.91 15.90 12.73
C ALA A 239 15.75 15.06 11.72
N ALA A 240 16.02 13.79 12.00
CA ALA A 240 16.77 12.90 11.12
C ALA A 240 15.97 12.43 9.89
N ILE A 241 14.64 12.56 9.91
CA ILE A 241 13.76 12.05 8.84
C ILE A 241 13.94 12.85 7.54
N LEU A 242 13.91 14.18 7.59
CA LEU A 242 14.06 14.99 6.37
C LEU A 242 15.41 14.77 5.66
N PRO A 243 16.57 14.75 6.36
CA PRO A 243 17.84 14.38 5.75
C PRO A 243 17.82 12.99 5.10
N ALA A 244 17.14 12.00 5.70
CA ALA A 244 17.01 10.67 5.13
C ALA A 244 16.19 10.67 3.84
N PHE A 245 15.09 11.41 3.77
CA PHE A 245 14.32 11.61 2.55
C PHE A 245 15.13 12.27 1.44
N ILE A 246 15.89 13.32 1.77
CA ILE A 246 16.78 14.01 0.82
C ILE A 246 17.87 13.05 0.30
N LYS A 247 18.42 12.19 1.15
CA LYS A 247 19.36 11.15 0.73
C LYS A 247 18.71 10.15 -0.23
N ALA A 248 17.46 9.75 0.02
CA ALA A 248 16.70 8.82 -0.81
C ALA A 248 16.40 9.36 -2.24
N LEU A 249 16.45 10.67 -2.46
CA LEU A 249 16.41 11.26 -3.81
C LEU A 249 17.57 10.77 -4.70
N ARG A 250 18.62 10.20 -4.12
CA ARG A 250 19.79 9.65 -4.82
C ARG A 250 19.86 8.13 -4.78
N ASP A 251 18.79 7.45 -4.37
CA ASP A 251 18.73 5.99 -4.33
C ASP A 251 19.08 5.40 -5.71
N PRO A 252 19.80 4.29 -5.79
CA PRO A 252 20.11 3.64 -7.06
C PRO A 252 18.86 3.22 -7.83
N ARG A 253 17.77 2.88 -7.15
CA ARG A 253 16.52 2.42 -7.75
C ARG A 253 15.58 3.59 -8.05
N THR A 254 15.00 3.54 -9.24
CA THR A 254 14.11 4.59 -9.76
C THR A 254 12.82 4.73 -8.93
N ASP A 255 12.23 3.59 -8.52
CA ASP A 255 11.02 3.52 -7.72
C ASP A 255 11.16 4.20 -6.35
N VAL A 256 12.30 4.01 -5.68
CA VAL A 256 12.62 4.69 -4.41
C VAL A 256 12.79 6.19 -4.64
N ARG A 257 13.50 6.61 -5.71
CA ARG A 257 13.65 8.03 -6.02
C ARG A 257 12.33 8.72 -6.31
N ILE A 258 11.43 8.08 -7.08
CA ILE A 258 10.09 8.61 -7.36
C ILE A 258 9.31 8.83 -6.07
N THR A 259 9.29 7.84 -5.18
CA THR A 259 8.63 7.95 -3.87
C THR A 259 9.24 9.06 -3.03
N ALA A 260 10.58 9.16 -3.01
CA ALA A 260 11.27 10.23 -2.28
C ALA A 260 10.94 11.63 -2.85
N VAL A 261 10.88 11.80 -4.18
CA VAL A 261 10.47 13.07 -4.81
C VAL A 261 9.05 13.45 -4.41
N ASP A 262 8.12 12.50 -4.44
CA ASP A 262 6.73 12.76 -4.08
C ASP A 262 6.61 13.19 -2.62
N ILE A 263 7.28 12.52 -1.69
CA ILE A 263 7.29 12.87 -0.26
C ILE A 263 7.95 14.25 -0.05
N VAL A 264 9.19 14.44 -0.52
CA VAL A 264 9.95 15.68 -0.29
C VAL A 264 9.26 16.90 -0.90
N SER A 265 8.55 16.73 -2.03
CA SER A 265 7.81 17.83 -2.66
C SER A 265 6.58 18.31 -1.88
N ARG A 266 6.15 17.57 -0.86
CA ARG A 266 5.04 17.96 0.03
C ARG A 266 5.52 18.63 1.31
N ILE A 267 6.83 18.61 1.56
CA ILE A 267 7.40 19.19 2.77
C ILE A 267 7.73 20.66 2.50
N ASP A 268 7.08 21.58 3.23
CA ASP A 268 7.38 23.00 3.15
C ASP A 268 8.65 23.33 3.96
N SER A 269 9.79 23.17 3.29
CA SER A 269 11.12 23.43 3.85
C SER A 269 12.06 23.97 2.78
N PRO A 270 12.89 25.00 3.08
CA PRO A 270 13.93 25.49 2.19
C PRO A 270 14.90 24.37 1.75
N LEU A 271 15.24 23.45 2.67
CA LEU A 271 16.10 22.29 2.39
C LEU A 271 15.44 21.32 1.40
N ALA A 272 14.14 21.05 1.56
CA ALA A 272 13.40 20.21 0.62
C ALA A 272 13.34 20.81 -0.79
N ARG A 273 13.05 22.10 -0.88
CA ARG A 273 13.03 22.84 -2.15
C ARG A 273 14.37 22.79 -2.85
N GLU A 274 15.46 23.09 -2.16
CA GLU A 274 16.81 23.04 -2.74
C GLU A 274 17.23 21.62 -3.15
N ALA A 275 16.85 20.62 -2.37
CA ALA A 275 17.12 19.21 -2.71
C ALA A 275 16.42 18.80 -4.01
N ILE A 276 15.14 19.14 -4.19
CA ILE A 276 14.38 18.89 -5.44
C ILE A 276 15.02 19.62 -6.62
N ARG A 277 15.35 20.91 -6.47
CA ARG A 277 16.01 21.71 -7.51
C ARG A 277 17.35 21.10 -7.95
N THR A 278 18.18 20.71 -6.97
CA THR A 278 19.48 20.08 -7.20
C THR A 278 19.32 18.71 -7.88
N ARG A 279 18.34 17.92 -7.45
CA ARG A 279 18.08 16.62 -8.05
C ARG A 279 17.59 16.76 -9.49
N ASN A 280 16.70 17.69 -9.79
CA ASN A 280 16.18 17.94 -11.13
C ASN A 280 17.30 18.22 -12.15
N LYS A 281 18.34 18.98 -11.76
CA LYS A 281 19.50 19.27 -12.61
C LYS A 281 20.34 18.03 -12.94
N ARG A 282 20.33 17.00 -12.08
CA ARG A 282 21.24 15.83 -12.16
C ARG A 282 20.54 14.54 -12.60
N GLU A 283 19.21 14.49 -12.59
CA GLU A 283 18.47 13.28 -12.95
C GLU A 283 18.52 13.00 -14.45
N ARG A 284 18.84 11.76 -14.80
CA ARG A 284 18.90 11.30 -16.20
C ARG A 284 17.69 10.47 -16.62
N ARG A 285 17.03 9.81 -15.70
CA ARG A 285 15.90 8.93 -16.00
C ARG A 285 14.66 9.75 -16.29
N HIS A 286 14.05 9.51 -17.45
CA HIS A 286 12.87 10.26 -17.93
C HIS A 286 11.71 10.21 -16.92
N ASP A 287 11.43 9.02 -16.34
CA ASP A 287 10.32 8.83 -15.43
C ASP A 287 10.47 9.70 -14.18
N VAL A 288 11.68 9.73 -13.58
CA VAL A 288 11.98 10.56 -12.40
C VAL A 288 11.97 12.04 -12.77
N ARG A 289 12.49 12.42 -13.94
CA ARG A 289 12.47 13.82 -14.42
C ARG A 289 11.05 14.35 -14.57
N ARG A 290 10.12 13.52 -15.05
CA ARG A 290 8.70 13.89 -15.15
C ARG A 290 8.12 14.21 -13.78
N VAL A 291 8.38 13.35 -12.77
CA VAL A 291 7.89 13.57 -11.40
C VAL A 291 8.56 14.79 -10.77
N LEU A 292 9.86 14.99 -10.98
CA LEU A 292 10.57 16.20 -10.54
C LEU A 292 9.99 17.49 -11.17
N GLY A 293 9.62 17.44 -12.46
CA GLY A 293 8.95 18.58 -13.13
C GLY A 293 7.60 18.93 -12.48
N MET A 294 6.82 17.92 -12.07
CA MET A 294 5.58 18.14 -11.30
C MET A 294 5.87 18.69 -9.89
N ALA A 295 6.90 18.16 -9.22
CA ALA A 295 7.33 18.64 -7.91
C ALA A 295 7.80 20.10 -7.96
N MET A 296 8.57 20.49 -8.98
CA MET A 296 9.01 21.87 -9.20
C MET A 296 7.82 22.83 -9.35
N LYS A 297 6.81 22.45 -10.13
CA LYS A 297 5.56 23.23 -10.27
C LYS A 297 4.80 23.37 -8.96
N ARG A 298 4.72 22.29 -8.15
CA ARG A 298 4.05 22.31 -6.85
C ARG A 298 4.74 23.26 -5.86
N LEU A 299 6.06 23.30 -5.89
CA LEU A 299 6.88 24.12 -5.01
C LEU A 299 7.08 25.56 -5.53
N THR A 300 6.47 25.90 -6.68
CA THR A 300 6.66 27.20 -7.37
C THR A 300 8.14 27.55 -7.58
N LEU A 301 8.92 26.56 -8.01
CA LEU A 301 10.37 26.65 -8.22
C LEU A 301 10.75 26.90 -9.68
#